data_664f3d65992e8b31b15240359d53188e
#
_entry.id   664f3d65992e8b31b15240359d53188e
#
_cell.length_a   1.000
_cell.length_b   1.000
_cell.length_c   1.000
_cell.angle_alpha   90.00
_cell.angle_beta   90.00
_cell.angle_gamma   90.00
#
_symmetry.space_group_name_H-M   'P 1'
#
loop_
_entity.id
_entity.type
_entity.pdbx_description
1 polymer ?
#
loop_
_entity_poly.entity_id
_entity_poly.type
_entity_poly.pdbx_seq_one_letter_code
_entity_poly.pdbx_strand_id
1 'polypeptide(L)'
;ANNDIMVMHYGWFKYKNENDPNDEPFLYHWKKEYYFFGHRWVKVPYKINVAPENITIHAAVFAVNGGFGFEQYKSGIPKGNIILWGNITQRERKEVGTFDVNSGNNITGYKKRYAHDPRMFYDYPPHILEPTNVGWEVIEWKETNANEEMEE
;
A
#
# COMPACT_ATOMS: atom_id res chain seq x y z
N ALA A 1 -0.53 7.89 7.22
CA ALA A 1 0.94 7.73 7.23
C ALA A 1 1.62 8.96 6.66
N ASN A 2 2.81 9.27 7.18
CA ASN A 2 3.58 10.41 6.66
C ASN A 2 4.35 10.05 5.38
N ASN A 3 4.57 8.77 5.15
CA ASN A 3 5.26 8.22 3.97
C ASN A 3 4.34 7.24 3.23
N ASP A 4 4.94 6.40 2.38
CA ASP A 4 4.22 5.35 1.66
C ASP A 4 3.58 4.34 2.60
N ILE A 5 2.42 3.85 2.20
CA ILE A 5 1.74 2.69 2.78
C ILE A 5 1.90 1.56 1.78
N MET A 6 2.71 0.57 2.12
CA MET A 6 3.05 -0.51 1.20
C MET A 6 2.54 -1.85 1.72
N VAL A 7 1.88 -2.59 0.84
CA VAL A 7 1.63 -4.01 1.07
C VAL A 7 2.96 -4.74 0.94
N MET A 8 3.34 -5.46 1.97
CA MET A 8 4.61 -6.18 2.03
C MET A 8 4.63 -7.36 1.04
N HIS A 9 5.65 -7.45 0.22
CA HIS A 9 5.84 -8.56 -0.71
C HIS A 9 6.68 -9.67 -0.11
N TYR A 10 7.80 -9.31 0.48
CA TYR A 10 8.75 -10.24 1.08
C TYR A 10 8.96 -9.94 2.55
N GLY A 11 8.95 -10.96 3.36
CA GLY A 11 9.26 -10.89 4.78
C GLY A 11 10.50 -11.70 5.12
N TRP A 12 11.15 -11.29 6.20
CA TRP A 12 12.28 -11.99 6.83
C TRP A 12 11.84 -12.80 8.03
N PHE A 13 10.56 -12.62 8.44
CA PHE A 13 10.01 -13.18 9.67
C PHE A 13 9.05 -14.31 9.36
N LYS A 14 9.05 -15.31 10.20
CA LYS A 14 7.95 -16.24 10.39
C LYS A 14 7.28 -15.97 11.73
N TYR A 15 6.07 -16.43 11.91
CA TYR A 15 5.46 -16.48 13.23
C TYR A 15 6.33 -17.33 14.15
N LYS A 16 6.74 -16.76 15.30
CA LYS A 16 7.42 -17.50 16.33
C LYS A 16 6.41 -18.43 17.03
N ASN A 17 6.76 -19.70 17.15
CA ASN A 17 5.99 -20.61 18.01
C ASN A 17 6.32 -20.28 19.49
N GLU A 18 5.40 -19.66 20.18
CA GLU A 18 5.57 -19.23 21.58
C GLU A 18 5.83 -20.42 22.54
N ASN A 19 5.45 -21.64 22.14
CA ASN A 19 5.66 -22.86 22.91
C ASN A 19 7.04 -23.50 22.67
N ASP A 20 7.83 -22.98 21.74
CA ASP A 20 9.19 -23.47 21.47
C ASP A 20 10.22 -22.35 21.73
N PRO A 21 10.97 -22.42 22.83
CA PRO A 21 11.96 -21.39 23.15
C PRO A 21 13.10 -21.30 22.14
N ASN A 22 13.31 -22.36 21.33
CA ASN A 22 14.36 -22.39 20.31
C ASN A 22 13.84 -21.92 18.93
N ASP A 23 12.55 -21.62 18.77
CA ASP A 23 12.00 -21.15 17.53
C ASP A 23 12.40 -19.69 17.27
N GLU A 24 13.22 -19.49 16.24
CA GLU A 24 13.67 -18.17 15.84
C GLU A 24 12.65 -17.50 14.91
N PRO A 25 12.37 -16.20 15.10
CA PRO A 25 11.41 -15.46 14.27
C PRO A 25 11.90 -15.19 12.84
N PHE A 26 13.17 -15.44 12.58
CA PHE A 26 13.77 -15.22 11.26
C PHE A 26 13.93 -16.54 10.53
N LEU A 27 13.76 -16.48 9.20
CA LEU A 27 14.05 -17.59 8.33
C LEU A 27 15.50 -17.52 7.86
N TYR A 28 16.21 -18.62 8.03
CA TYR A 28 17.62 -18.71 7.68
C TYR A 28 17.88 -19.95 6.82
N HIS A 29 18.92 -19.85 5.98
CA HIS A 29 19.54 -21.00 5.36
C HIS A 29 21.04 -20.98 5.65
N TRP A 30 21.65 -22.16 5.61
CA TRP A 30 23.08 -22.27 5.77
C TRP A 30 23.76 -22.06 4.42
N LYS A 31 24.70 -21.09 4.38
CA LYS A 31 25.55 -20.80 3.22
C LYS A 31 26.99 -21.15 3.55
N LYS A 32 27.68 -21.82 2.62
CA LYS A 32 29.10 -22.10 2.72
C LYS A 32 29.89 -20.91 2.19
N GLU A 33 30.66 -20.28 3.06
CA GLU A 33 31.60 -19.22 2.68
C GLU A 33 33.01 -19.78 2.61
N TYR A 34 33.69 -19.54 1.50
CA TYR A 34 35.05 -19.96 1.28
C TYR A 34 36.02 -18.81 1.56
N TYR A 35 37.13 -19.12 2.20
CA TYR A 35 38.26 -18.22 2.39
C TYR A 35 39.57 -18.97 2.12
N PHE A 36 40.71 -18.25 2.10
CA PHE A 36 41.96 -18.78 1.59
C PHE A 36 42.43 -20.10 2.21
N PHE A 37 42.12 -20.34 3.48
CA PHE A 37 42.53 -21.56 4.20
C PHE A 37 41.37 -22.52 4.53
N GLY A 38 40.21 -22.41 3.85
CA GLY A 38 39.13 -23.33 4.12
C GLY A 38 37.73 -22.78 3.81
N HIS A 39 36.75 -23.20 4.60
CA HIS A 39 35.38 -22.74 4.50
C HIS A 39 34.73 -22.75 5.88
N ARG A 40 33.69 -21.94 6.04
CA ARG A 40 32.78 -21.96 7.17
C ARG A 40 31.33 -21.98 6.70
N TRP A 41 30.46 -22.51 7.52
CA TRP A 41 29.04 -22.41 7.35
C TRP A 41 28.54 -21.18 8.10
N VAL A 42 27.84 -20.31 7.40
CA VAL A 42 27.23 -19.10 7.97
C VAL A 42 25.72 -19.18 7.84
N LYS A 43 25.04 -18.73 8.86
CA LYS A 43 23.58 -18.62 8.89
C LYS A 43 23.18 -17.31 8.23
N VAL A 44 22.52 -17.40 7.08
CA VAL A 44 22.13 -16.23 6.27
C VAL A 44 20.62 -16.11 6.25
N PRO A 45 20.06 -14.97 6.66
CA PRO A 45 18.62 -14.77 6.58
C PRO A 45 18.17 -14.70 5.12
N TYR A 46 16.97 -15.18 4.83
CA TYR A 46 16.39 -15.09 3.50
C TYR A 46 14.95 -14.59 3.54
N LYS A 47 14.57 -13.87 2.50
CA LYS A 47 13.22 -13.37 2.32
C LYS A 47 12.31 -14.45 1.75
N ILE A 48 11.11 -14.51 2.28
CA ILE A 48 10.02 -15.31 1.70
C ILE A 48 8.91 -14.40 1.20
N ASN A 49 8.16 -14.87 0.20
CA ASN A 49 6.97 -14.18 -0.25
C ASN A 49 5.87 -14.35 0.80
N VAL A 50 5.55 -13.27 1.50
CA VAL A 50 4.51 -13.23 2.55
C VAL A 50 3.20 -12.64 2.04
N ALA A 51 3.18 -12.10 0.83
CA ALA A 51 2.00 -11.51 0.24
C ALA A 51 0.97 -12.60 -0.09
N PRO A 52 -0.26 -12.53 0.44
CA PRO A 52 -1.31 -13.48 0.14
C PRO A 52 -1.74 -13.40 -1.33
N GLU A 53 -2.50 -14.39 -1.80
CA GLU A 53 -3.01 -14.41 -3.18
C GLU A 53 -4.01 -13.28 -3.42
N ASN A 54 -4.91 -13.04 -2.49
CA ASN A 54 -5.87 -11.94 -2.50
C ASN A 54 -5.80 -11.16 -1.20
N ILE A 55 -6.04 -9.86 -1.29
CA ILE A 55 -6.08 -8.96 -0.13
C ILE A 55 -7.40 -8.22 -0.14
N THR A 56 -8.07 -8.16 1.01
CA THR A 56 -9.22 -7.31 1.23
C THR A 56 -8.93 -6.34 2.37
N ILE A 57 -9.13 -5.05 2.10
CA ILE A 57 -8.87 -3.96 3.03
C ILE A 57 -10.16 -3.15 3.17
N HIS A 58 -10.62 -2.95 4.41
CA HIS A 58 -11.72 -2.05 4.75
C HIS A 58 -11.12 -0.91 5.58
N ALA A 59 -10.80 0.21 4.93
CA ALA A 59 -10.13 1.32 5.61
C ALA A 59 -10.20 2.64 4.83
N ALA A 60 -10.07 3.73 5.57
CA ALA A 60 -9.64 5.01 5.03
C ALA A 60 -8.11 5.08 5.09
N VAL A 61 -7.48 5.17 3.94
CA VAL A 61 -6.02 5.16 3.78
C VAL A 61 -5.54 6.58 3.48
N PHE A 62 -4.66 7.10 4.35
CA PHE A 62 -4.09 8.45 4.20
C PHE A 62 -2.57 8.36 4.13
N ALA A 63 -2.01 8.65 2.96
CA ALA A 63 -0.58 8.73 2.71
C ALA A 63 -0.20 10.17 2.33
N VAL A 64 0.04 11.01 3.34
CA VAL A 64 0.15 12.47 3.20
C VAL A 64 1.30 12.89 2.29
N ASN A 65 2.47 12.27 2.43
CA ASN A 65 3.67 12.56 1.63
C ASN A 65 4.08 11.42 0.71
N GLY A 66 3.24 10.40 0.56
CA GLY A 66 3.53 9.24 -0.25
C GLY A 66 2.30 8.67 -0.93
N GLY A 67 2.28 7.36 -1.15
CA GLY A 67 1.18 6.66 -1.80
C GLY A 67 0.92 5.26 -1.24
N PHE A 68 -0.17 4.67 -1.69
CA PHE A 68 -0.54 3.31 -1.39
C PHE A 68 -0.13 2.39 -2.54
N GLY A 69 0.68 1.38 -2.26
CA GLY A 69 1.21 0.49 -3.27
C GLY A 69 1.58 -0.91 -2.78
N PHE A 70 2.25 -1.67 -3.64
CA PHE A 70 2.76 -3.00 -3.36
C PHE A 70 4.29 -3.00 -3.47
N GLU A 71 4.95 -3.49 -2.43
CA GLU A 71 6.41 -3.54 -2.38
C GLU A 71 6.95 -4.41 -3.52
N GLN A 72 7.98 -3.92 -4.23
CA GLN A 72 8.62 -4.63 -5.33
C GLN A 72 7.63 -5.16 -6.39
N TYR A 73 6.64 -4.36 -6.75
CA TYR A 73 5.53 -4.72 -7.64
C TYR A 73 5.95 -5.28 -9.01
N LYS A 74 7.19 -5.01 -9.46
CA LYS A 74 7.75 -5.52 -10.72
C LYS A 74 8.33 -6.94 -10.60
N SER A 75 8.41 -7.49 -9.40
CA SER A 75 9.03 -8.79 -9.15
C SER A 75 8.00 -9.85 -8.75
N GLY A 76 8.37 -11.09 -8.94
CA GLY A 76 7.54 -12.24 -8.54
C GLY A 76 6.51 -12.64 -9.59
N ILE A 77 5.54 -13.42 -9.14
CA ILE A 77 4.45 -13.96 -9.96
C ILE A 77 3.20 -13.07 -9.88
N PRO A 78 2.29 -13.16 -10.86
CA PRO A 78 0.99 -12.50 -10.75
C PRO A 78 0.24 -13.03 -9.53
N LYS A 79 -0.38 -12.10 -8.82
CA LYS A 79 -1.30 -12.32 -7.70
C LYS A 79 -2.72 -12.11 -8.15
N GLY A 80 -3.68 -12.38 -7.30
CA GLY A 80 -5.09 -12.12 -7.55
C GLY A 80 -5.45 -10.64 -7.42
N ASN A 81 -6.38 -10.32 -6.54
CA ASN A 81 -6.90 -8.97 -6.40
C ASN A 81 -6.48 -8.33 -5.07
N ILE A 82 -6.23 -7.02 -5.13
CA ILE A 82 -6.26 -6.17 -3.95
C ILE A 82 -7.58 -5.40 -3.98
N ILE A 83 -8.45 -5.75 -3.06
CA ILE A 83 -9.80 -5.20 -2.90
C ILE A 83 -9.73 -4.19 -1.77
N LEU A 84 -10.05 -2.93 -2.05
CA LEU A 84 -10.15 -1.91 -1.03
C LEU A 84 -11.56 -1.33 -1.04
N TRP A 85 -12.23 -1.45 0.11
CA TRP A 85 -13.48 -0.79 0.42
C TRP A 85 -13.19 0.36 1.37
N GLY A 86 -13.34 1.59 0.90
CA GLY A 86 -13.03 2.74 1.71
C GLY A 86 -12.61 3.95 0.90
N ASN A 87 -11.60 4.64 1.39
CA ASN A 87 -11.04 5.81 0.72
C ASN A 87 -9.51 5.71 0.67
N ILE A 88 -8.93 6.25 -0.41
CA ILE A 88 -7.47 6.46 -0.50
C ILE A 88 -7.21 7.93 -0.78
N THR A 89 -6.60 8.59 0.18
CA THR A 89 -6.06 9.94 0.04
C THR A 89 -4.55 9.84 0.03
N GLN A 90 -3.93 10.21 -1.09
CA GLN A 90 -2.49 10.06 -1.28
C GLN A 90 -1.93 11.20 -2.13
N ARG A 91 -0.69 11.59 -1.86
CA ARG A 91 0.02 12.59 -2.66
C ARG A 91 0.46 12.02 -4.01
N GLU A 92 0.94 10.78 -4.00
CA GLU A 92 1.46 10.11 -5.19
C GLU A 92 0.76 8.77 -5.39
N ARG A 93 0.42 8.48 -6.63
CA ARG A 93 -0.14 7.17 -6.97
C ARG A 93 0.99 6.15 -7.09
N LYS A 94 0.92 5.05 -6.32
CA LYS A 94 1.86 3.94 -6.44
C LYS A 94 1.24 2.75 -7.18
N GLU A 95 2.12 1.92 -7.70
CA GLU A 95 1.73 0.72 -8.43
C GLU A 95 1.53 -0.45 -7.46
N VAL A 96 0.64 -1.37 -7.85
CA VAL A 96 0.42 -2.63 -7.13
C VAL A 96 0.70 -3.85 -8.00
N GLY A 97 0.99 -3.66 -9.27
CA GLY A 97 1.32 -4.71 -10.23
C GLY A 97 1.59 -4.18 -11.62
N THR A 98 1.98 -5.07 -12.51
CA THR A 98 2.20 -4.81 -13.94
C THR A 98 1.25 -5.64 -14.78
N PHE A 99 0.87 -5.11 -15.95
CA PHE A 99 -0.10 -5.72 -16.86
C PHE A 99 0.47 -5.81 -18.26
N ASP A 100 0.06 -6.81 -18.99
CA ASP A 100 0.23 -6.87 -20.43
C ASP A 100 -0.75 -5.89 -21.11
N VAL A 101 -0.22 -5.00 -21.94
CA VAL A 101 -1.01 -3.92 -22.57
C VAL A 101 -2.04 -4.48 -23.55
N ASN A 102 -1.75 -5.59 -24.21
CA ASN A 102 -2.59 -6.17 -25.23
C ASN A 102 -3.72 -7.04 -24.65
N SER A 103 -3.37 -7.87 -23.67
CA SER A 103 -4.33 -8.81 -23.08
C SER A 103 -5.00 -8.30 -21.80
N GLY A 104 -4.45 -7.26 -21.16
CA GLY A 104 -4.89 -6.78 -19.85
C GLY A 104 -4.60 -7.76 -18.71
N ASN A 105 -3.85 -8.83 -18.98
CA ASN A 105 -3.50 -9.81 -17.98
C ASN A 105 -2.44 -9.28 -17.01
N ASN A 106 -2.56 -9.69 -15.76
CA ASN A 106 -1.59 -9.36 -14.73
C ASN A 106 -0.30 -10.15 -14.95
N ILE A 107 0.84 -9.45 -15.01
CA ILE A 107 2.17 -10.07 -15.15
C ILE A 107 2.81 -10.24 -13.78
N THR A 108 2.71 -9.23 -12.91
CA THR A 108 3.23 -9.25 -11.53
C THR A 108 2.33 -8.49 -10.59
N GLY A 109 2.38 -8.82 -9.29
CA GLY A 109 1.60 -8.12 -8.27
C GLY A 109 0.09 -8.32 -8.42
N TYR A 110 -0.70 -7.34 -8.04
CA TYR A 110 -2.15 -7.44 -7.90
C TYR A 110 -2.92 -6.66 -8.95
N LYS A 111 -4.16 -7.13 -9.22
CA LYS A 111 -5.20 -6.33 -9.88
C LYS A 111 -5.91 -5.45 -8.85
N LYS A 112 -6.07 -4.16 -9.16
CA LYS A 112 -6.80 -3.20 -8.31
C LYS A 112 -8.30 -3.38 -8.43
N ARG A 113 -8.98 -3.48 -7.29
CA ARG A 113 -10.44 -3.43 -7.17
C ARG A 113 -10.80 -2.50 -6.01
N TYR A 114 -10.85 -1.21 -6.29
CA TYR A 114 -11.12 -0.17 -5.29
C TYR A 114 -12.55 0.31 -5.42
N ALA A 115 -13.25 0.34 -4.30
CA ALA A 115 -14.59 0.87 -4.19
C ALA A 115 -14.68 1.82 -2.99
N HIS A 116 -15.38 2.92 -3.19
CA HIS A 116 -15.66 3.86 -2.11
C HIS A 116 -16.68 3.25 -1.15
N ASP A 117 -16.43 3.38 0.14
CA ASP A 117 -17.39 2.98 1.15
C ASP A 117 -18.49 4.06 1.27
N PRO A 118 -19.74 3.75 0.92
CA PRO A 118 -20.81 4.76 0.95
C PRO A 118 -21.09 5.32 2.34
N ARG A 119 -20.68 4.63 3.41
CA ARG A 119 -20.80 5.15 4.78
C ARG A 119 -19.99 6.42 4.98
N MET A 120 -18.89 6.58 4.26
CA MET A 120 -18.03 7.78 4.34
C MET A 120 -18.66 9.04 3.75
N PHE A 121 -19.84 8.97 3.14
CA PHE A 121 -20.61 10.15 2.74
C PHE A 121 -21.37 10.76 3.91
N TYR A 122 -21.65 9.96 4.94
CA TYR A 122 -22.51 10.38 6.06
C TYR A 122 -21.78 10.36 7.40
N ASP A 123 -20.65 9.67 7.45
CA ASP A 123 -19.90 9.48 8.68
C ASP A 123 -18.40 9.56 8.41
N TYR A 124 -17.66 10.20 9.30
CA TYR A 124 -16.23 10.34 9.16
C TYR A 124 -15.51 9.06 9.57
N PRO A 125 -14.42 8.71 8.88
CA PRO A 125 -13.59 7.60 9.34
C PRO A 125 -13.13 7.82 10.78
N PRO A 126 -13.05 6.75 11.60
CA PRO A 126 -12.58 6.87 12.97
C PRO A 126 -11.21 7.54 13.03
N HIS A 127 -10.99 8.37 14.05
CA HIS A 127 -9.74 9.12 14.29
C HIS A 127 -9.38 10.20 13.25
N ILE A 128 -10.29 10.55 12.37
CA ILE A 128 -10.16 11.77 11.57
C ILE A 128 -10.87 12.87 12.33
N LEU A 129 -10.13 13.95 12.58
CA LEU A 129 -10.73 15.14 13.15
C LEU A 129 -11.75 15.68 12.17
N GLU A 130 -12.97 15.70 12.60
CA GLU A 130 -14.01 16.43 11.90
C GLU A 130 -13.53 17.88 11.75
N PRO A 131 -13.60 18.49 10.56
CA PRO A 131 -13.28 19.89 10.42
C PRO A 131 -14.34 20.70 11.17
N THR A 132 -14.19 20.79 12.49
CA THR A 132 -14.97 21.68 13.32
C THR A 132 -14.62 23.10 12.95
N ASN A 133 -15.54 23.83 12.37
CA ASN A 133 -15.35 25.22 11.93
C ASN A 133 -14.36 25.41 10.77
N VAL A 134 -14.57 24.77 9.66
CA VAL A 134 -14.22 25.39 8.39
C VAL A 134 -15.30 26.44 8.18
N GLY A 135 -15.03 27.66 8.61
CA GLY A 135 -15.92 28.79 8.45
C GLY A 135 -16.06 29.25 7.02
N TRP A 136 -16.25 28.31 6.12
CA TRP A 136 -16.60 28.55 4.74
C TRP A 136 -18.09 28.33 4.60
N GLU A 137 -18.85 29.37 4.76
CA GLU A 137 -20.23 29.45 4.34
C GLU A 137 -20.24 30.16 2.99
N VAL A 138 -20.87 29.56 1.99
CA VAL A 138 -21.12 30.25 0.72
C VAL A 138 -22.22 31.25 1.00
N ILE A 139 -21.83 32.48 1.26
CA ILE A 139 -22.76 33.57 1.57
C ILE A 139 -23.41 34.06 0.26
N GLU A 140 -22.68 34.02 -0.86
CA GLU A 140 -23.18 34.45 -2.16
C GLU A 140 -22.44 33.72 -3.27
N TRP A 141 -23.17 33.29 -4.27
CA TRP A 141 -22.63 32.79 -5.53
C TRP A 141 -23.09 33.71 -6.65
N LYS A 142 -22.15 34.37 -7.31
CA LYS A 142 -22.44 35.26 -8.42
C LYS A 142 -21.66 34.81 -9.65
N GLU A 143 -22.37 34.54 -10.72
CA GLU A 143 -21.77 34.30 -12.02
C GLU A 143 -21.58 35.66 -12.73
N THR A 144 -20.32 36.04 -12.95
CA THR A 144 -19.98 37.24 -13.74
C THR A 144 -19.59 36.83 -15.16
N ASN A 145 -20.18 37.47 -16.13
CA ASN A 145 -19.75 37.31 -17.53
C ASN A 145 -18.41 38.04 -17.73
N ALA A 146 -17.49 37.38 -18.47
CA ALA A 146 -16.14 37.92 -18.74
C ALA A 146 -16.10 39.31 -19.41
N ASN A 147 -17.23 39.81 -19.87
CA ASN A 147 -17.34 41.10 -20.51
C ASN A 147 -17.63 42.27 -19.52
N GLU A 148 -17.95 41.98 -18.26
CA GLU A 148 -18.21 43.02 -17.23
C GLU A 148 -16.95 43.50 -16.50
N GLU A 149 -15.80 42.81 -16.64
CA GLU A 149 -14.53 43.19 -15.98
C GLU A 149 -13.71 44.24 -16.77
N MET A 150 -14.16 44.72 -17.91
CA MET A 150 -13.40 45.69 -18.74
C MET A 150 -13.94 47.13 -18.66
N GLU A 151 -14.83 47.46 -17.75
CA GLU A 151 -15.38 48.80 -17.59
C GLU A 151 -15.08 49.47 -16.21
N GLU A 152 -13.91 49.17 -15.59
CA GLU A 152 -13.39 50.02 -14.50
C GLU A 152 -12.02 50.59 -14.83
#